data_80604598b3cc5c4e67bf73b860c3976d
#
_entry.id   80604598b3cc5c4e67bf73b860c3976d
#
_cell.length_a   1.000
_cell.length_b   1.000
_cell.length_c   1.000
_cell.angle_alpha   90.00
_cell.angle_beta   90.00
_cell.angle_gamma   90.00
#
_symmetry.space_group_name_H-M   'P 1'
#
loop_
_entity.id
_entity.type
_entity.pdbx_description
1 polymer ?
#
loop_
_entity_poly.entity_id
_entity_poly.type
_entity_poly.pdbx_seq_one_letter_code
_entity_poly.pdbx_strand_id
1 'polypeptide(L)'
;GVSLNKGMNELKIPISAPDAKLWSVDDPNLYVCEVELSEGKNWVDKDSRRFGFRWFEASGIGEDAVFRLNGKRIMLRSAISWSFWPVNGIFPSEELAERQIRIAKELGLNMLNFHRFIGNTDVMNYADELGLLYFEEPGGFRLDVRQPFMNAVLHEKVVRMVKRDRSHPCLVIYNMMNESGNAAPEKLELEIQAMKDMRVLDPSRLILRTSAWAKGDDIEDQAKIHIRPYDEKVYWSGWYDYHRAGGPAVWNEGLYKGPEDYYNDTKNKREIVFFGEEGALSSPPRLEKNKEDLEKYSYKGWDGREFLRWYDEFNEFLDAKQLRTVYPTVDDLCVAMGTVSYEHQGRKIESARMNNLTDAYVVNGWESELTENYSGIVDCFRYPKSDPAIIARYNQPLYVAVKTRQQVAAAGGEVTVDFYLINEKNVRGKHQLKISVTDSQGNITEVGTYETEAAGGEVYGQLLVKDVKIPVPAAGGLCRIQAKLCKENSVVTTGYDDILSVNLASNMLDGKGAVWEDGNALQNFLKGKTKEAVAAYEDNLGKLDWIMVARPPKKDQLTMVPMEALRSADGKP
;
A
#
# COMPACT_ATOMS: atom_id res chain seq x y z
N GLY A 1 -30.15 -13.96 -37.64
CA GLY A 1 -31.29 -14.12 -36.70
C GLY A 1 -31.29 -15.55 -36.18
N VAL A 2 -31.62 -15.73 -34.94
CA VAL A 2 -31.69 -17.03 -34.26
C VAL A 2 -33.15 -17.21 -33.81
N SER A 3 -33.73 -18.40 -34.04
CA SER A 3 -35.06 -18.74 -33.54
C SER A 3 -34.98 -19.22 -32.11
N LEU A 4 -35.85 -18.71 -31.25
CA LEU A 4 -35.92 -19.06 -29.83
C LEU A 4 -37.09 -20.00 -29.57
N ASN A 5 -36.92 -20.93 -28.62
CA ASN A 5 -37.97 -21.79 -28.13
C ASN A 5 -38.64 -21.19 -26.88
N LYS A 6 -39.84 -21.63 -26.56
CA LYS A 6 -40.51 -21.27 -25.30
C LYS A 6 -39.66 -21.77 -24.12
N GLY A 7 -39.36 -20.91 -23.16
CA GLY A 7 -38.57 -21.19 -21.98
C GLY A 7 -37.15 -20.58 -22.07
N MET A 8 -36.23 -21.12 -21.28
CA MET A 8 -34.85 -20.65 -21.24
C MET A 8 -34.09 -21.10 -22.50
N ASN A 9 -33.36 -20.17 -23.13
CA ASN A 9 -32.49 -20.42 -24.27
C ASN A 9 -31.08 -19.93 -23.94
N GLU A 10 -30.05 -20.72 -24.24
CA GLU A 10 -28.65 -20.33 -24.16
C GLU A 10 -28.10 -20.23 -25.58
N LEU A 11 -27.59 -19.07 -25.93
CA LEU A 11 -27.02 -18.80 -27.22
C LEU A 11 -25.54 -18.43 -27.10
N LYS A 12 -24.67 -19.08 -27.87
CA LYS A 12 -23.26 -18.71 -28.02
C LYS A 12 -23.06 -18.10 -29.39
N ILE A 13 -22.88 -16.79 -29.43
CA ILE A 13 -22.71 -16.03 -30.67
C ILE A 13 -21.27 -15.57 -30.78
N PRO A 14 -20.46 -16.15 -31.67
CA PRO A 14 -19.09 -15.70 -31.89
C PRO A 14 -19.10 -14.35 -32.59
N ILE A 15 -18.33 -13.41 -32.06
CA ILE A 15 -18.12 -12.08 -32.63
C ILE A 15 -16.63 -11.93 -33.00
N SER A 16 -16.33 -11.56 -34.25
CA SER A 16 -14.98 -11.25 -34.68
C SER A 16 -14.74 -9.75 -34.54
N ALA A 17 -13.66 -9.37 -33.86
CA ALA A 17 -13.26 -7.98 -33.66
C ALA A 17 -11.73 -7.83 -33.87
N PRO A 18 -11.21 -8.07 -35.10
CA PRO A 18 -9.76 -8.15 -35.35
C PRO A 18 -9.04 -6.83 -35.08
N ASP A 19 -9.75 -5.69 -35.19
CA ASP A 19 -9.19 -4.34 -35.00
C ASP A 19 -9.47 -3.79 -33.60
N ALA A 20 -9.94 -4.63 -32.66
CA ALA A 20 -10.25 -4.20 -31.32
C ALA A 20 -8.99 -3.73 -30.58
N LYS A 21 -9.05 -2.54 -29.99
CA LYS A 21 -8.01 -2.04 -29.10
C LYS A 21 -8.15 -2.71 -27.73
N LEU A 22 -7.02 -3.09 -27.16
CA LEU A 22 -7.01 -3.68 -25.82
C LEU A 22 -7.27 -2.64 -24.75
N TRP A 23 -7.98 -3.05 -23.71
CA TRP A 23 -8.13 -2.28 -22.48
C TRP A 23 -6.85 -2.43 -21.64
N SER A 24 -6.34 -1.34 -21.10
CA SER A 24 -5.25 -1.33 -20.12
C SER A 24 -5.42 -0.19 -19.13
N VAL A 25 -4.60 -0.16 -18.08
CA VAL A 25 -4.62 0.91 -17.07
C VAL A 25 -4.23 2.29 -17.62
N ASP A 26 -3.44 2.31 -18.70
CA ASP A 26 -2.97 3.54 -19.36
C ASP A 26 -3.84 3.92 -20.58
N ASP A 27 -4.54 2.95 -21.17
CA ASP A 27 -5.40 3.12 -22.36
C ASP A 27 -6.67 2.25 -22.21
N PRO A 28 -7.69 2.74 -21.47
CA PRO A 28 -8.87 1.95 -21.08
C PRO A 28 -9.93 1.90 -22.18
N ASN A 29 -9.66 1.21 -23.28
CA ASN A 29 -10.58 1.07 -24.41
C ASN A 29 -11.77 0.18 -24.05
N LEU A 30 -12.97 0.70 -24.20
CA LEU A 30 -14.23 0.03 -23.87
C LEU A 30 -15.10 -0.14 -25.11
N TYR A 31 -15.91 -1.20 -25.06
CA TYR A 31 -16.91 -1.54 -26.07
C TYR A 31 -18.26 -1.81 -25.42
N VAL A 32 -19.31 -1.71 -26.19
CA VAL A 32 -20.67 -2.05 -25.77
C VAL A 32 -21.21 -3.18 -26.65
N CYS A 33 -21.63 -4.27 -26.03
CA CYS A 33 -22.38 -5.32 -26.68
C CYS A 33 -23.87 -5.02 -26.48
N GLU A 34 -24.59 -4.82 -27.56
CA GLU A 34 -26.05 -4.63 -27.56
C GLU A 34 -26.72 -5.88 -28.10
N VAL A 35 -27.74 -6.34 -27.38
CA VAL A 35 -28.58 -7.46 -27.80
C VAL A 35 -30.00 -6.99 -27.91
N GLU A 36 -30.60 -7.13 -29.08
CA GLU A 36 -31.99 -6.76 -29.36
C GLU A 36 -32.81 -8.02 -29.60
N LEU A 37 -33.96 -8.09 -28.94
CA LEU A 37 -34.96 -9.11 -29.15
C LEU A 37 -36.10 -8.55 -29.98
N SER A 38 -36.45 -9.22 -31.07
CA SER A 38 -37.57 -8.83 -31.94
C SER A 38 -38.46 -10.02 -32.30
N GLU A 39 -39.75 -9.77 -32.43
CA GLU A 39 -40.71 -10.73 -32.96
C GLU A 39 -41.12 -10.26 -34.37
N GLY A 40 -40.56 -10.93 -35.39
CA GLY A 40 -40.69 -10.48 -36.77
C GLY A 40 -40.04 -9.11 -36.97
N LYS A 41 -40.87 -8.06 -37.26
CA LYS A 41 -40.41 -6.68 -37.39
C LYS A 41 -40.63 -5.83 -36.11
N ASN A 42 -41.24 -6.41 -35.10
CA ASN A 42 -41.57 -5.68 -33.88
C ASN A 42 -40.41 -5.83 -32.87
N TRP A 43 -39.91 -4.71 -32.39
CA TRP A 43 -38.98 -4.66 -31.31
C TRP A 43 -39.66 -5.08 -29.99
N VAL A 44 -39.00 -5.94 -29.19
CA VAL A 44 -39.55 -6.48 -27.96
C VAL A 44 -38.76 -6.02 -26.75
N ASP A 45 -37.43 -6.19 -26.80
CA ASP A 45 -36.55 -5.89 -25.66
C ASP A 45 -35.10 -5.67 -26.12
N LYS A 46 -34.31 -5.00 -25.27
CA LYS A 46 -32.92 -4.72 -25.51
C LYS A 46 -32.15 -4.79 -24.20
N ASP A 47 -30.99 -5.43 -24.21
CA ASP A 47 -30.00 -5.37 -23.15
C ASP A 47 -28.64 -4.94 -23.73
N SER A 48 -27.85 -4.26 -22.91
CA SER A 48 -26.50 -3.82 -23.28
C SER A 48 -25.51 -4.09 -22.18
N ARG A 49 -24.31 -4.50 -22.56
CA ARG A 49 -23.21 -4.74 -21.64
C ARG A 49 -21.94 -4.07 -22.12
N ARG A 50 -21.32 -3.27 -21.24
CA ARG A 50 -20.01 -2.70 -21.47
C ARG A 50 -18.95 -3.73 -21.11
N PHE A 51 -17.85 -3.77 -21.88
CA PHE A 51 -16.73 -4.66 -21.69
C PHE A 51 -15.47 -4.10 -22.34
N GLY A 52 -14.31 -4.73 -22.06
CA GLY A 52 -13.03 -4.44 -22.72
C GLY A 52 -12.27 -5.72 -23.05
N PHE A 53 -11.53 -5.68 -24.17
CA PHE A 53 -10.65 -6.79 -24.54
C PHE A 53 -9.35 -6.69 -23.79
N ARG A 54 -9.04 -7.66 -22.95
CA ARG A 54 -7.76 -7.79 -22.27
C ARG A 54 -7.54 -9.22 -21.81
N TRP A 55 -6.30 -9.58 -21.47
CA TRP A 55 -6.01 -10.76 -20.67
C TRP A 55 -5.05 -10.41 -19.55
N PHE A 56 -5.22 -11.07 -18.42
CA PHE A 56 -4.39 -10.96 -17.23
C PHE A 56 -3.99 -12.35 -16.78
N GLU A 57 -2.72 -12.56 -16.52
CA GLU A 57 -2.20 -13.88 -16.17
C GLU A 57 -1.06 -13.81 -15.15
N ALA A 58 -0.86 -14.91 -14.42
CA ALA A 58 0.35 -15.23 -13.69
C ALA A 58 1.17 -16.22 -14.54
N SER A 59 2.23 -15.76 -15.18
CA SER A 59 3.05 -16.55 -16.09
C SER A 59 4.41 -16.90 -15.48
N GLY A 60 5.10 -17.90 -16.05
CA GLY A 60 6.45 -18.30 -15.61
C GLY A 60 6.50 -19.02 -14.27
N ILE A 61 5.37 -19.54 -13.78
CA ILE A 61 5.32 -20.29 -12.52
C ILE A 61 6.23 -21.51 -12.60
N GLY A 62 7.06 -21.67 -11.57
CA GLY A 62 8.08 -22.70 -11.50
C GLY A 62 9.44 -22.26 -12.03
N GLU A 63 9.53 -21.10 -12.70
CA GLU A 63 10.76 -20.54 -13.30
C GLU A 63 10.94 -19.07 -12.90
N ASP A 64 10.39 -18.14 -13.69
CA ASP A 64 10.44 -16.68 -13.47
C ASP A 64 9.01 -16.13 -13.47
N ALA A 65 8.36 -16.28 -12.32
CA ALA A 65 6.95 -15.95 -12.16
C ALA A 65 6.71 -14.44 -12.12
N VAL A 66 5.76 -13.98 -12.94
CA VAL A 66 5.35 -12.55 -12.99
C VAL A 66 3.88 -12.43 -13.36
N PHE A 67 3.26 -11.30 -12.98
CA PHE A 67 1.99 -10.89 -13.58
C PHE A 67 2.19 -10.28 -14.97
N ARG A 68 1.23 -10.56 -15.86
CA ARG A 68 1.16 -9.92 -17.18
C ARG A 68 -0.25 -9.39 -17.44
N LEU A 69 -0.29 -8.16 -17.96
CA LEU A 69 -1.48 -7.57 -18.56
C LEU A 69 -1.20 -7.39 -20.06
N ASN A 70 -2.01 -8.04 -20.91
CA ASN A 70 -1.83 -8.01 -22.36
C ASN A 70 -0.41 -8.42 -22.81
N GLY A 71 0.16 -9.43 -22.14
CA GLY A 71 1.49 -9.97 -22.43
C GLY A 71 2.68 -9.16 -21.87
N LYS A 72 2.46 -7.97 -21.31
CA LYS A 72 3.52 -7.16 -20.68
C LYS A 72 3.55 -7.40 -19.17
N ARG A 73 4.75 -7.54 -18.60
CA ARG A 73 4.91 -7.57 -17.15
C ARG A 73 4.26 -6.34 -16.53
N ILE A 74 3.52 -6.56 -15.47
CA ILE A 74 2.92 -5.49 -14.64
C ILE A 74 3.23 -5.77 -13.18
N MET A 75 3.67 -4.75 -12.46
CA MET A 75 3.72 -4.77 -11.01
C MET A 75 2.44 -4.14 -10.45
N LEU A 76 1.74 -4.85 -9.58
CA LEU A 76 0.51 -4.35 -8.99
C LEU A 76 0.84 -3.45 -7.79
N ARG A 77 0.36 -2.22 -7.85
CA ARG A 77 0.47 -1.20 -6.81
C ARG A 77 -0.92 -0.93 -6.27
N SER A 78 -1.22 -1.47 -5.11
CA SER A 78 -2.59 -1.53 -4.59
C SER A 78 -2.74 -1.05 -3.15
N ALA A 79 -3.99 -0.88 -2.76
CA ALA A 79 -4.41 -0.72 -1.38
C ALA A 79 -5.73 -1.45 -1.14
N ILE A 80 -5.96 -1.93 0.09
CA ILE A 80 -7.21 -2.60 0.45
C ILE A 80 -8.27 -1.58 0.83
N SER A 81 -9.48 -1.73 0.26
CA SER A 81 -10.68 -0.95 0.58
C SER A 81 -11.72 -1.86 1.20
N TRP A 82 -12.25 -1.47 2.34
CA TRP A 82 -13.40 -2.15 2.96
C TRP A 82 -14.73 -1.73 2.37
N SER A 83 -14.71 -0.83 1.39
CA SER A 83 -15.92 -0.28 0.75
C SER A 83 -16.88 0.38 1.76
N PHE A 84 -16.34 1.01 2.80
CA PHE A 84 -17.11 1.88 3.65
C PHE A 84 -17.25 3.27 3.03
N TRP A 85 -18.48 3.77 3.03
CA TRP A 85 -18.83 5.04 2.45
C TRP A 85 -19.57 5.90 3.49
N PRO A 86 -19.20 7.16 3.64
CA PRO A 86 -19.90 8.05 4.54
C PRO A 86 -21.34 8.26 4.05
N VAL A 87 -22.23 8.62 4.94
CA VAL A 87 -23.63 8.92 4.69
C VAL A 87 -24.47 7.71 4.26
N ASN A 88 -24.06 6.97 3.22
CA ASN A 88 -24.80 5.84 2.65
C ASN A 88 -24.32 4.46 3.13
N GLY A 89 -23.26 4.40 3.93
CA GLY A 89 -22.72 3.16 4.46
C GLY A 89 -21.94 2.32 3.44
N ILE A 90 -22.61 1.43 2.74
CA ILE A 90 -21.97 0.50 1.78
C ILE A 90 -22.19 0.87 0.30
N PHE A 91 -22.86 1.97 0.02
CA PHE A 91 -23.10 2.46 -1.34
C PHE A 91 -22.49 3.84 -1.51
N PRO A 92 -21.61 4.05 -2.49
CA PRO A 92 -21.08 5.36 -2.78
C PRO A 92 -22.14 6.24 -3.48
N SER A 93 -21.98 7.56 -3.37
CA SER A 93 -22.50 8.45 -4.41
C SER A 93 -21.65 8.34 -5.67
N GLU A 94 -22.16 8.75 -6.82
CA GLU A 94 -21.39 8.79 -8.08
C GLU A 94 -20.10 9.60 -7.90
N GLU A 95 -20.18 10.76 -7.25
CA GLU A 95 -19.03 11.62 -6.96
C GLU A 95 -17.94 10.90 -6.17
N LEU A 96 -18.32 10.14 -5.13
CA LEU A 96 -17.35 9.42 -4.30
C LEU A 96 -16.78 8.20 -5.02
N ALA A 97 -17.58 7.50 -5.84
CA ALA A 97 -17.11 6.38 -6.63
C ALA A 97 -16.05 6.83 -7.67
N GLU A 98 -16.31 7.93 -8.38
CA GLU A 98 -15.36 8.53 -9.32
C GLU A 98 -14.10 9.04 -8.59
N ARG A 99 -14.27 9.75 -7.47
CA ARG A 99 -13.17 10.29 -6.66
C ARG A 99 -12.23 9.17 -6.20
N GLN A 100 -12.75 8.03 -5.77
CA GLN A 100 -11.92 6.88 -5.38
C GLN A 100 -10.94 6.50 -6.48
N ILE A 101 -11.41 6.36 -7.72
CA ILE A 101 -10.55 5.95 -8.83
C ILE A 101 -9.55 7.04 -9.21
N ARG A 102 -10.00 8.30 -9.28
CA ARG A 102 -9.10 9.42 -9.60
C ARG A 102 -7.98 9.57 -8.59
N ILE A 103 -8.30 9.54 -7.29
CA ILE A 103 -7.30 9.67 -6.23
C ILE A 103 -6.35 8.47 -6.20
N ALA A 104 -6.84 7.25 -6.43
CA ALA A 104 -5.95 6.09 -6.54
C ALA A 104 -4.92 6.26 -7.66
N LYS A 105 -5.34 6.75 -8.83
CA LYS A 105 -4.43 7.04 -9.94
C LYS A 105 -3.50 8.22 -9.64
N GLU A 106 -3.97 9.26 -8.97
CA GLU A 106 -3.16 10.40 -8.55
C GLU A 106 -2.04 10.00 -7.59
N LEU A 107 -2.31 9.05 -6.69
CA LEU A 107 -1.31 8.43 -5.81
C LEU A 107 -0.37 7.44 -6.55
N GLY A 108 -0.58 7.20 -7.85
CA GLY A 108 0.20 6.30 -8.69
C GLY A 108 -0.13 4.82 -8.50
N LEU A 109 -1.25 4.48 -7.86
CA LEU A 109 -1.75 3.12 -7.79
C LEU A 109 -2.31 2.68 -9.15
N ASN A 110 -2.27 1.38 -9.42
CA ASN A 110 -2.87 0.78 -10.61
C ASN A 110 -3.89 -0.31 -10.29
N MET A 111 -4.12 -0.57 -9.01
CA MET A 111 -5.13 -1.51 -8.52
C MET A 111 -5.70 -1.04 -7.17
N LEU A 112 -6.91 -1.47 -6.85
CA LEU A 112 -7.47 -1.51 -5.50
C LEU A 112 -8.10 -2.88 -5.25
N ASN A 113 -8.19 -3.26 -3.98
CA ASN A 113 -8.82 -4.50 -3.56
C ASN A 113 -10.15 -4.20 -2.86
N PHE A 114 -11.22 -4.83 -3.29
CA PHE A 114 -12.41 -4.96 -2.45
C PHE A 114 -12.16 -6.02 -1.40
N HIS A 115 -11.79 -5.57 -0.21
CA HIS A 115 -11.34 -6.45 0.86
C HIS A 115 -12.52 -6.93 1.72
N ARG A 116 -12.72 -8.23 1.75
CA ARG A 116 -13.83 -8.88 2.48
C ARG A 116 -15.23 -8.37 2.07
N PHE A 117 -15.33 -7.85 0.86
CA PHE A 117 -16.52 -7.18 0.37
C PHE A 117 -16.74 -7.43 -1.13
N ILE A 118 -18.02 -7.60 -1.54
CA ILE A 118 -18.40 -7.65 -2.95
C ILE A 118 -18.41 -6.22 -3.50
N GLY A 119 -17.67 -5.98 -4.56
CA GLY A 119 -17.47 -4.65 -5.12
C GLY A 119 -18.76 -3.92 -5.51
N ASN A 120 -18.69 -2.59 -5.50
CA ASN A 120 -19.75 -1.74 -6.00
C ASN A 120 -19.65 -1.61 -7.51
N THR A 121 -20.75 -1.80 -8.21
CA THR A 121 -20.82 -1.71 -9.68
C THR A 121 -20.41 -0.32 -10.17
N ASP A 122 -20.85 0.76 -9.49
CA ASP A 122 -20.51 2.13 -9.86
C ASP A 122 -19.00 2.39 -9.77
N VAL A 123 -18.36 1.89 -8.72
CA VAL A 123 -16.89 1.96 -8.57
C VAL A 123 -16.18 1.21 -9.70
N MET A 124 -16.65 0.00 -10.06
CA MET A 124 -16.08 -0.76 -11.18
C MET A 124 -16.30 -0.09 -12.51
N ASN A 125 -17.46 0.57 -12.72
CA ASN A 125 -17.72 1.34 -13.93
C ASN A 125 -16.69 2.46 -14.13
N TYR A 126 -16.39 3.23 -13.08
CA TYR A 126 -15.35 4.25 -13.15
C TYR A 126 -13.94 3.65 -13.27
N ALA A 127 -13.69 2.50 -12.66
CA ALA A 127 -12.42 1.79 -12.83
C ALA A 127 -12.20 1.31 -14.26
N ASP A 128 -13.26 0.83 -14.92
CA ASP A 128 -13.22 0.48 -16.34
C ASP A 128 -12.92 1.70 -17.22
N GLU A 129 -13.56 2.84 -16.94
CA GLU A 129 -13.43 4.06 -17.72
C GLU A 129 -12.09 4.76 -17.53
N LEU A 130 -11.59 4.78 -16.31
CA LEU A 130 -10.39 5.53 -15.94
C LEU A 130 -9.12 4.65 -15.92
N GLY A 131 -9.26 3.33 -16.05
CA GLY A 131 -8.14 2.40 -16.11
C GLY A 131 -7.52 2.12 -14.73
N LEU A 132 -8.24 1.45 -13.84
CA LEU A 132 -7.73 0.95 -12.57
C LEU A 132 -8.13 -0.51 -12.41
N LEU A 133 -7.18 -1.39 -12.05
CA LEU A 133 -7.46 -2.80 -11.81
C LEU A 133 -8.18 -3.01 -10.48
N TYR A 134 -8.91 -4.13 -10.39
CA TYR A 134 -9.57 -4.55 -9.16
C TYR A 134 -9.35 -6.04 -8.85
N PHE A 135 -9.30 -6.30 -7.57
CA PHE A 135 -9.32 -7.59 -6.91
C PHE A 135 -10.62 -7.64 -6.09
N GLU A 136 -11.39 -8.73 -6.15
CA GLU A 136 -12.70 -8.83 -5.52
C GLU A 136 -12.86 -10.09 -4.69
N GLU A 137 -13.59 -9.97 -3.57
CA GLU A 137 -13.93 -11.07 -2.67
C GLU A 137 -15.46 -11.22 -2.56
N PRO A 138 -15.99 -12.46 -2.37
CA PRO A 138 -17.43 -12.68 -2.20
C PRO A 138 -17.97 -12.17 -0.85
N GLY A 139 -17.13 -11.54 -0.06
CA GLY A 139 -17.45 -11.02 1.27
C GLY A 139 -17.50 -12.13 2.33
N GLY A 140 -16.91 -11.82 3.46
CA GLY A 140 -16.79 -12.70 4.60
C GLY A 140 -15.36 -13.02 4.95
N PHE A 141 -15.07 -13.00 6.23
CA PHE A 141 -13.76 -13.29 6.80
C PHE A 141 -13.70 -14.69 7.41
N ARG A 142 -14.86 -15.22 7.81
CA ARG A 142 -14.98 -16.54 8.42
C ARG A 142 -16.21 -17.26 7.91
N LEU A 143 -16.03 -18.51 7.47
CA LEU A 143 -17.11 -19.44 7.18
C LEU A 143 -17.35 -20.32 8.39
N ASP A 144 -18.55 -20.26 8.96
CA ASP A 144 -18.98 -21.26 9.94
C ASP A 144 -19.71 -22.40 9.22
N VAL A 145 -18.94 -23.42 8.84
CA VAL A 145 -19.45 -24.59 8.11
C VAL A 145 -20.47 -25.40 8.88
N ARG A 146 -20.61 -25.17 10.18
CA ARG A 146 -21.62 -25.81 11.02
C ARG A 146 -23.03 -25.27 10.76
N GLN A 147 -23.15 -24.13 10.11
CA GLN A 147 -24.42 -23.53 9.74
C GLN A 147 -25.00 -24.26 8.50
N PRO A 148 -26.17 -24.88 8.58
CA PRO A 148 -26.68 -25.77 7.52
C PRO A 148 -26.99 -25.06 6.19
N PHE A 149 -27.16 -23.74 6.20
CA PHE A 149 -27.44 -22.94 5.02
C PHE A 149 -26.17 -22.29 4.41
N MET A 150 -25.00 -22.44 5.05
CA MET A 150 -23.78 -21.72 4.67
C MET A 150 -23.35 -22.03 3.23
N ASN A 151 -23.45 -23.30 2.81
CA ASN A 151 -23.11 -23.73 1.45
C ASN A 151 -23.99 -23.05 0.41
N ALA A 152 -25.28 -22.99 0.64
CA ALA A 152 -26.23 -22.38 -0.27
C ALA A 152 -25.99 -20.86 -0.37
N VAL A 153 -25.73 -20.20 0.75
CA VAL A 153 -25.42 -18.77 0.79
C VAL A 153 -24.12 -18.47 0.06
N LEU A 154 -23.05 -19.23 0.31
CA LEU A 154 -21.76 -19.04 -0.34
C LEU A 154 -21.87 -19.24 -1.85
N HIS A 155 -22.49 -20.33 -2.28
CA HIS A 155 -22.73 -20.63 -3.69
C HIS A 155 -23.51 -19.49 -4.37
N GLU A 156 -24.60 -19.03 -3.76
CA GLU A 156 -25.42 -17.96 -4.32
C GLU A 156 -24.67 -16.63 -4.42
N LYS A 157 -23.91 -16.27 -3.39
CA LYS A 157 -23.07 -15.07 -3.40
C LYS A 157 -22.06 -15.11 -4.54
N VAL A 158 -21.31 -16.21 -4.66
CA VAL A 158 -20.29 -16.40 -5.68
C VAL A 158 -20.88 -16.35 -7.08
N VAL A 159 -21.96 -17.08 -7.32
CA VAL A 159 -22.62 -17.13 -8.63
C VAL A 159 -23.14 -15.76 -9.06
N ARG A 160 -23.79 -15.03 -8.15
CA ARG A 160 -24.33 -13.70 -8.44
C ARG A 160 -23.21 -12.68 -8.67
N MET A 161 -22.17 -12.67 -7.83
CA MET A 161 -21.01 -11.81 -7.96
C MET A 161 -20.38 -11.99 -9.33
N VAL A 162 -19.99 -13.20 -9.70
CA VAL A 162 -19.32 -13.45 -10.98
C VAL A 162 -20.21 -13.11 -12.18
N LYS A 163 -21.50 -13.47 -12.15
CA LYS A 163 -22.41 -13.13 -13.24
C LYS A 163 -22.60 -11.63 -13.42
N ARG A 164 -22.60 -10.87 -12.32
CA ARG A 164 -22.71 -9.41 -12.37
C ARG A 164 -21.44 -8.79 -12.94
N ASP A 165 -20.26 -9.24 -12.48
CA ASP A 165 -19.01 -8.47 -12.59
C ASP A 165 -18.03 -8.99 -13.67
N ARG A 166 -18.25 -10.17 -14.23
CA ARG A 166 -17.36 -10.77 -15.25
C ARG A 166 -17.18 -9.96 -16.53
N SER A 167 -18.04 -8.98 -16.82
CA SER A 167 -17.86 -8.09 -17.98
C SER A 167 -16.93 -6.91 -17.70
N HIS A 168 -16.62 -6.59 -16.45
CA HIS A 168 -15.73 -5.50 -16.10
C HIS A 168 -14.27 -5.84 -16.44
N PRO A 169 -13.60 -5.15 -17.39
CA PRO A 169 -12.20 -5.43 -17.69
C PRO A 169 -11.25 -5.04 -16.55
N CYS A 170 -11.63 -4.12 -15.68
CA CYS A 170 -10.86 -3.74 -14.50
C CYS A 170 -10.67 -4.89 -13.51
N LEU A 171 -11.64 -5.79 -13.39
CA LEU A 171 -11.60 -6.91 -12.47
C LEU A 171 -10.70 -8.03 -13.02
N VAL A 172 -9.63 -8.38 -12.31
CA VAL A 172 -8.62 -9.34 -12.78
C VAL A 172 -8.42 -10.54 -11.86
N ILE A 173 -8.75 -10.41 -10.58
CA ILE A 173 -8.55 -11.44 -9.56
C ILE A 173 -9.84 -11.60 -8.74
N TYR A 174 -10.30 -12.84 -8.60
CA TYR A 174 -11.21 -13.23 -7.54
C TYR A 174 -10.44 -13.88 -6.41
N ASN A 175 -10.69 -13.48 -5.18
CA ASN A 175 -10.16 -14.14 -3.99
C ASN A 175 -11.31 -14.74 -3.17
N MET A 176 -11.25 -16.05 -2.91
CA MET A 176 -12.35 -16.72 -2.23
C MET A 176 -12.49 -16.27 -0.77
N MET A 177 -11.36 -16.09 -0.07
CA MET A 177 -11.35 -15.81 1.36
C MET A 177 -10.11 -15.03 1.77
N ASN A 178 -10.28 -14.09 2.69
CA ASN A 178 -9.14 -13.44 3.35
C ASN A 178 -8.63 -14.31 4.51
N GLU A 179 -7.31 -14.49 4.62
CA GLU A 179 -6.62 -15.14 5.74
C GLU A 179 -7.19 -16.52 6.13
N SER A 180 -7.59 -17.33 5.17
CA SER A 180 -8.25 -18.60 5.43
C SER A 180 -7.31 -19.71 5.94
N GLY A 181 -6.02 -19.52 6.06
CA GLY A 181 -5.05 -20.45 6.66
C GLY A 181 -5.31 -21.94 6.35
N ASN A 182 -4.90 -22.82 7.25
CA ASN A 182 -5.21 -24.25 7.20
C ASN A 182 -6.69 -24.47 7.57
N ALA A 183 -7.52 -24.71 6.58
CA ALA A 183 -8.94 -24.93 6.77
C ALA A 183 -9.23 -26.39 7.21
N ALA A 184 -10.25 -26.57 8.04
CA ALA A 184 -10.81 -27.92 8.26
C ALA A 184 -11.26 -28.52 6.90
N PRO A 185 -11.18 -29.85 6.71
CA PRO A 185 -11.47 -30.47 5.43
C PRO A 185 -12.80 -30.07 4.81
N GLU A 186 -13.86 -29.97 5.62
CA GLU A 186 -15.19 -29.59 5.16
C GLU A 186 -15.22 -28.13 4.64
N LYS A 187 -14.50 -27.22 5.29
CA LYS A 187 -14.38 -25.83 4.86
C LYS A 187 -13.59 -25.72 3.55
N LEU A 188 -12.49 -26.48 3.46
CA LEU A 188 -11.66 -26.52 2.25
C LEU A 188 -12.45 -27.02 1.05
N GLU A 189 -13.26 -28.08 1.23
CA GLU A 189 -14.11 -28.61 0.17
C GLU A 189 -15.11 -27.59 -0.35
N LEU A 190 -15.73 -26.80 0.53
CA LEU A 190 -16.64 -25.72 0.16
C LEU A 190 -15.95 -24.62 -0.62
N GLU A 191 -14.79 -24.17 -0.15
CA GLU A 191 -14.00 -23.13 -0.82
C GLU A 191 -13.60 -23.60 -2.24
N ILE A 192 -13.14 -24.85 -2.37
CA ILE A 192 -12.76 -25.45 -3.65
C ILE A 192 -13.97 -25.56 -4.59
N GLN A 193 -15.14 -25.97 -4.09
CA GLN A 193 -16.33 -26.04 -4.92
C GLN A 193 -16.76 -24.65 -5.42
N ALA A 194 -16.74 -23.65 -4.56
CA ALA A 194 -17.03 -22.27 -4.95
C ALA A 194 -16.05 -21.73 -6.00
N MET A 195 -14.75 -22.05 -5.88
CA MET A 195 -13.75 -21.70 -6.89
C MET A 195 -14.00 -22.37 -8.25
N LYS A 196 -14.46 -23.63 -8.25
CA LYS A 196 -14.87 -24.32 -9.48
C LYS A 196 -16.07 -23.66 -10.13
N ASP A 197 -17.05 -23.24 -9.32
CA ASP A 197 -18.24 -22.54 -9.81
C ASP A 197 -17.85 -21.18 -10.43
N MET A 198 -16.95 -20.43 -9.79
CA MET A 198 -16.36 -19.21 -10.36
C MET A 198 -15.72 -19.49 -11.72
N ARG A 199 -14.90 -20.53 -11.80
CA ARG A 199 -14.16 -20.91 -13.01
C ARG A 199 -15.06 -21.28 -14.18
N VAL A 200 -16.17 -21.96 -13.90
CA VAL A 200 -17.18 -22.31 -14.92
C VAL A 200 -17.87 -21.06 -15.45
N LEU A 201 -18.16 -20.11 -14.59
CA LEU A 201 -18.85 -18.86 -14.94
C LEU A 201 -17.93 -17.85 -15.63
N ASP A 202 -16.65 -17.85 -15.25
CA ASP A 202 -15.65 -16.94 -15.78
C ASP A 202 -14.26 -17.60 -15.89
N PRO A 203 -13.88 -18.07 -17.08
CA PRO A 203 -12.57 -18.68 -17.30
C PRO A 203 -11.41 -17.69 -17.39
N SER A 204 -11.67 -16.37 -17.34
CA SER A 204 -10.71 -15.32 -17.73
C SER A 204 -9.99 -14.66 -16.56
N ARG A 205 -10.33 -14.97 -15.31
CA ARG A 205 -9.71 -14.40 -14.12
C ARG A 205 -8.87 -15.41 -13.35
N LEU A 206 -7.87 -14.87 -12.67
CA LEU A 206 -7.15 -15.59 -11.64
C LEU A 206 -8.07 -15.77 -10.42
N ILE A 207 -8.11 -16.96 -9.87
CA ILE A 207 -8.93 -17.27 -8.69
C ILE A 207 -8.00 -17.74 -7.57
N LEU A 208 -7.92 -16.95 -6.50
CA LEU A 208 -7.16 -17.28 -5.30
C LEU A 208 -8.08 -17.95 -4.28
N ARG A 209 -7.59 -18.97 -3.58
CA ARG A 209 -8.31 -19.55 -2.46
C ARG A 209 -8.29 -18.62 -1.24
N THR A 210 -7.13 -18.05 -0.97
CA THR A 210 -6.93 -17.18 0.17
C THR A 210 -5.88 -16.14 -0.15
N SER A 211 -6.06 -14.91 0.33
CA SER A 211 -4.98 -13.97 0.56
C SER A 211 -4.34 -14.28 1.91
N ALA A 212 -3.04 -14.05 2.04
CA ALA A 212 -2.18 -14.39 3.18
C ALA A 212 -1.93 -15.87 3.44
N TRP A 213 -0.93 -16.08 4.31
CA TRP A 213 -0.47 -17.38 4.83
C TRP A 213 0.01 -18.36 3.75
N ALA A 214 0.20 -17.88 2.52
CA ALA A 214 0.85 -18.61 1.46
C ALA A 214 2.35 -18.30 1.51
N LYS A 215 3.14 -19.24 2.06
CA LYS A 215 4.60 -19.10 2.09
C LYS A 215 5.20 -20.13 1.13
N GLY A 216 5.79 -19.64 0.04
CA GLY A 216 6.67 -20.29 -0.93
C GLY A 216 6.67 -21.82 -0.97
N ASP A 217 7.70 -22.45 -1.18
CA ASP A 217 8.19 -23.79 -1.41
C ASP A 217 7.31 -25.05 -1.20
N ASP A 218 6.23 -25.02 -0.44
CA ASP A 218 5.33 -26.16 -0.23
C ASP A 218 4.23 -26.24 -1.31
N ILE A 219 4.63 -26.68 -2.49
CA ILE A 219 3.74 -26.92 -3.63
C ILE A 219 2.58 -27.87 -3.28
N GLU A 220 2.72 -28.68 -2.24
CA GLU A 220 1.74 -29.67 -1.81
C GLU A 220 0.78 -29.16 -0.72
N ASP A 221 1.00 -27.97 -0.16
CA ASP A 221 0.13 -27.42 0.87
C ASP A 221 -1.23 -27.01 0.28
N GLN A 222 -2.29 -27.68 0.72
CA GLN A 222 -3.68 -27.41 0.30
C GLN A 222 -4.13 -25.96 0.57
N ALA A 223 -3.47 -25.25 1.50
CA ALA A 223 -3.72 -23.85 1.78
C ALA A 223 -3.38 -22.93 0.61
N LYS A 224 -2.60 -23.39 -0.36
CA LYS A 224 -2.06 -22.63 -1.49
C LYS A 224 -2.69 -22.98 -2.84
N ILE A 225 -3.88 -23.54 -2.85
CA ILE A 225 -4.58 -23.90 -4.08
C ILE A 225 -5.16 -22.64 -4.72
N HIS A 226 -4.79 -22.40 -5.97
CA HIS A 226 -5.30 -21.30 -6.79
C HIS A 226 -5.66 -21.82 -8.19
N ILE A 227 -6.46 -21.05 -8.94
CA ILE A 227 -6.85 -21.38 -10.31
C ILE A 227 -6.36 -20.28 -11.24
N ARG A 228 -5.52 -20.64 -12.22
CA ARG A 228 -5.05 -19.72 -13.26
C ARG A 228 -6.11 -19.49 -14.35
N PRO A 229 -6.13 -18.32 -15.00
CA PRO A 229 -6.95 -18.08 -16.17
C PRO A 229 -6.63 -19.11 -17.27
N TYR A 230 -7.67 -19.59 -17.94
CA TYR A 230 -7.59 -20.49 -19.09
C TYR A 230 -6.80 -21.80 -18.87
N ASP A 231 -6.36 -22.10 -17.66
CA ASP A 231 -5.64 -23.34 -17.36
C ASP A 231 -6.63 -24.51 -17.20
N GLU A 232 -6.32 -25.65 -17.82
CA GLU A 232 -7.10 -26.87 -17.66
C GLU A 232 -6.88 -27.50 -16.27
N LYS A 233 -5.71 -27.24 -15.66
CA LYS A 233 -5.43 -27.68 -14.30
C LYS A 233 -6.25 -26.86 -13.32
N VAL A 234 -7.08 -27.52 -12.55
CA VAL A 234 -7.99 -26.89 -11.59
C VAL A 234 -7.21 -26.25 -10.44
N TYR A 235 -6.03 -26.80 -10.10
CA TYR A 235 -5.25 -26.36 -8.95
C TYR A 235 -3.85 -25.94 -9.34
N TRP A 236 -3.42 -24.87 -8.74
CA TRP A 236 -2.09 -24.32 -8.92
C TRP A 236 -1.55 -23.79 -7.59
N SER A 237 -0.28 -24.04 -7.32
CA SER A 237 0.53 -23.39 -6.30
C SER A 237 1.58 -22.53 -7.00
N GLY A 238 2.26 -21.71 -6.28
CA GLY A 238 3.24 -20.75 -6.83
C GLY A 238 2.84 -19.32 -6.52
N TRP A 239 2.30 -19.16 -5.32
CA TRP A 239 1.88 -17.89 -4.78
C TRP A 239 2.49 -17.69 -3.40
N TYR A 240 3.23 -16.60 -3.21
CA TYR A 240 3.70 -16.16 -1.92
C TYR A 240 2.89 -14.94 -1.50
N ASP A 241 2.22 -15.02 -0.38
CA ASP A 241 1.47 -13.90 0.20
C ASP A 241 1.58 -13.96 1.73
N TYR A 242 2.18 -12.94 2.30
CA TYR A 242 2.31 -12.79 3.73
C TYR A 242 1.85 -11.40 4.16
N HIS A 243 0.93 -11.34 5.12
CA HIS A 243 0.41 -10.11 5.66
C HIS A 243 1.32 -9.60 6.78
N ARG A 244 1.78 -8.37 6.64
CA ARG A 244 2.58 -7.64 7.64
C ARG A 244 1.82 -6.42 8.14
N ALA A 245 0.48 -6.52 8.17
CA ALA A 245 -0.37 -5.46 8.65
C ALA A 245 -0.15 -5.20 10.13
N GLY A 246 -0.11 -3.95 10.50
CA GLY A 246 -0.44 -3.46 11.81
C GLY A 246 0.67 -3.18 12.79
N GLY A 247 0.31 -2.42 13.79
CA GLY A 247 0.97 -2.18 15.05
C GLY A 247 2.18 -1.24 15.07
N PRO A 248 2.59 -0.80 16.28
CA PRO A 248 3.74 0.08 16.47
C PRO A 248 5.09 -0.49 15.99
N ALA A 249 5.23 -1.81 15.93
CA ALA A 249 6.42 -2.48 15.42
C ALA A 249 6.68 -2.18 13.93
N VAL A 250 5.66 -1.88 13.17
CA VAL A 250 5.74 -1.50 11.75
C VAL A 250 6.57 -0.23 11.53
N TRP A 251 6.70 0.63 12.51
CA TRP A 251 7.50 1.85 12.43
C TRP A 251 8.97 1.62 12.07
N ASN A 252 9.54 0.54 12.56
CA ASN A 252 10.96 0.23 12.36
C ASN A 252 11.20 -0.76 11.21
N GLU A 253 10.20 -1.51 10.81
CA GLU A 253 10.33 -2.56 9.79
C GLU A 253 10.47 -2.01 8.36
N GLY A 254 10.04 -0.79 8.11
CA GLY A 254 10.16 -0.13 6.80
C GLY A 254 11.44 0.65 6.59
N LEU A 255 12.31 0.76 7.60
CA LEU A 255 13.55 1.49 7.46
C LEU A 255 14.60 0.62 6.77
N TYR A 256 15.11 1.12 5.65
CA TYR A 256 16.15 0.46 4.90
C TYR A 256 17.48 0.47 5.67
N LYS A 257 18.04 -0.71 5.87
CA LYS A 257 19.31 -0.89 6.60
C LYS A 257 20.45 -1.34 5.69
N GLY A 258 20.13 -1.89 4.54
CA GLY A 258 21.06 -2.37 3.53
C GLY A 258 20.36 -3.29 2.53
N PRO A 259 21.02 -3.66 1.42
CA PRO A 259 20.42 -4.51 0.38
C PRO A 259 19.96 -5.88 0.87
N GLU A 260 20.59 -6.38 1.94
CA GLU A 260 20.31 -7.70 2.52
C GLU A 260 19.06 -7.70 3.43
N ASP A 261 18.71 -6.54 4.00
CA ASP A 261 17.63 -6.43 4.99
C ASP A 261 16.26 -6.20 4.36
N TYR A 262 16.23 -6.25 3.04
CA TYR A 262 15.12 -5.70 2.33
C TYR A 262 14.17 -6.78 1.79
N TYR A 263 12.91 -6.84 2.28
CA TYR A 263 11.81 -7.77 1.90
C TYR A 263 12.29 -9.14 1.37
N ASN A 264 13.16 -9.80 2.13
CA ASN A 264 13.83 -11.03 1.75
C ASN A 264 13.16 -12.28 2.33
N ASP A 265 11.85 -12.25 2.52
CA ASP A 265 11.13 -13.41 3.06
C ASP A 265 11.11 -14.59 2.09
N THR A 266 11.23 -14.30 0.80
CA THR A 266 11.46 -15.31 -0.23
C THR A 266 12.60 -14.88 -1.15
N LYS A 267 13.43 -15.84 -1.54
CA LYS A 267 14.44 -15.68 -2.60
C LYS A 267 14.00 -16.38 -3.89
N ASN A 268 12.75 -16.82 -3.91
CA ASN A 268 12.22 -17.72 -4.90
C ASN A 268 11.43 -16.95 -5.95
N LYS A 269 11.98 -16.82 -7.16
CA LYS A 269 11.29 -16.23 -8.32
C LYS A 269 10.36 -17.23 -9.04
N ARG A 270 10.24 -18.45 -8.54
CA ARG A 270 9.39 -19.49 -9.12
C ARG A 270 7.90 -19.30 -8.81
N GLU A 271 7.58 -18.36 -7.96
CA GLU A 271 6.22 -18.04 -7.51
C GLU A 271 5.95 -16.54 -7.64
N ILE A 272 4.68 -16.17 -7.77
CA ILE A 272 4.24 -14.78 -7.65
C ILE A 272 4.48 -14.31 -6.21
N VAL A 273 5.14 -13.18 -6.05
CA VAL A 273 5.37 -12.54 -4.75
C VAL A 273 4.39 -11.38 -4.58
N PHE A 274 3.36 -11.62 -3.78
CA PHE A 274 2.27 -10.71 -3.52
C PHE A 274 2.23 -10.35 -2.03
N PHE A 275 2.54 -9.10 -1.67
CA PHE A 275 2.41 -8.62 -0.31
C PHE A 275 1.00 -8.06 -0.11
N GLY A 276 0.08 -8.93 0.30
CA GLY A 276 -1.37 -8.66 0.31
C GLY A 276 -1.85 -7.66 1.35
N GLU A 277 -1.11 -7.48 2.45
CA GLU A 277 -1.40 -6.46 3.46
C GLU A 277 -0.10 -5.92 4.07
N GLU A 278 0.33 -4.77 3.58
CA GLU A 278 1.48 -4.06 4.14
C GLU A 278 1.01 -2.95 5.08
N GLY A 279 1.46 -3.02 6.33
CA GLY A 279 1.07 -2.06 7.35
C GLY A 279 1.39 -0.62 6.97
N ALA A 280 0.46 0.27 7.25
CA ALA A 280 0.60 1.71 7.09
C ALA A 280 0.66 2.41 8.45
N LEU A 281 1.26 3.59 8.45
CA LEU A 281 1.26 4.46 9.62
C LEU A 281 -0.08 5.19 9.70
N SER A 282 -0.76 5.08 10.83
CA SER A 282 -2.02 5.79 11.06
C SER A 282 -1.81 7.30 11.16
N SER A 283 -2.73 8.04 10.54
CA SER A 283 -2.85 9.49 10.69
C SER A 283 -4.33 9.88 10.68
N PRO A 284 -4.71 11.04 11.26
CA PRO A 284 -6.09 11.45 11.30
C PRO A 284 -6.65 11.65 9.88
N PRO A 285 -7.96 11.51 9.70
CA PRO A 285 -8.64 11.94 8.46
C PRO A 285 -8.59 13.46 8.33
N ARG A 286 -9.02 14.00 7.20
CA ARG A 286 -9.16 15.44 6.94
C ARG A 286 -10.38 15.98 7.70
N LEU A 287 -10.25 16.07 9.04
CA LEU A 287 -11.39 16.32 9.97
C LEU A 287 -12.19 17.58 9.61
N GLU A 288 -11.53 18.64 9.17
CA GLU A 288 -12.21 19.88 8.78
C GLU A 288 -13.04 19.69 7.51
N LYS A 289 -12.50 19.02 6.49
CA LYS A 289 -13.23 18.69 5.26
C LYS A 289 -14.37 17.70 5.52
N ASN A 290 -14.12 16.70 6.38
CA ASN A 290 -15.16 15.76 6.77
C ASN A 290 -16.31 16.47 7.48
N LYS A 291 -16.00 17.46 8.35
CA LYS A 291 -17.01 18.29 9.00
C LYS A 291 -17.86 19.05 7.99
N GLU A 292 -17.22 19.71 7.00
CA GLU A 292 -17.90 20.43 5.93
C GLU A 292 -18.88 19.53 5.14
N ASP A 293 -18.42 18.32 4.76
CA ASP A 293 -19.26 17.36 4.04
C ASP A 293 -20.40 16.81 4.91
N LEU A 294 -20.13 16.49 6.18
CA LEU A 294 -21.16 16.03 7.12
C LEU A 294 -22.25 17.08 7.34
N GLU A 295 -21.89 18.36 7.45
CA GLU A 295 -22.81 19.48 7.57
C GLU A 295 -23.61 19.68 6.26
N LYS A 296 -22.94 19.64 5.10
CA LYS A 296 -23.55 19.71 3.77
C LYS A 296 -24.66 18.68 3.58
N TYR A 297 -24.42 17.44 3.99
CA TYR A 297 -25.40 16.35 3.89
C TYR A 297 -26.32 16.26 5.11
N SER A 298 -26.19 17.14 6.10
CA SER A 298 -26.92 17.08 7.37
C SER A 298 -26.87 15.70 8.02
N TYR A 299 -25.73 15.01 7.89
CA TYR A 299 -25.56 13.63 8.34
C TYR A 299 -25.32 13.55 9.85
N LYS A 300 -26.16 12.74 10.52
CA LYS A 300 -26.16 12.58 12.00
C LYS A 300 -25.97 11.12 12.42
N GLY A 301 -25.39 10.28 11.60
CA GLY A 301 -25.02 8.91 11.94
C GLY A 301 -24.01 8.85 13.06
N TRP A 302 -23.79 7.66 13.61
CA TRP A 302 -22.85 7.46 14.73
C TRP A 302 -21.42 7.83 14.35
N ASP A 303 -20.98 7.44 13.15
CA ASP A 303 -19.67 7.74 12.57
C ASP A 303 -19.47 9.25 12.33
N GLY A 304 -20.49 9.93 11.78
CA GLY A 304 -20.46 11.39 11.60
C GLY A 304 -20.29 12.12 12.93
N ARG A 305 -21.01 11.68 14.01
CA ARG A 305 -20.84 12.27 15.33
C ARG A 305 -19.44 12.08 15.89
N GLU A 306 -18.79 10.93 15.64
CA GLU A 306 -17.43 10.68 16.08
C GLU A 306 -16.42 11.57 15.34
N PHE A 307 -16.54 11.76 14.02
CA PHE A 307 -15.68 12.68 13.28
C PHE A 307 -15.83 14.13 13.77
N LEU A 308 -17.06 14.58 14.05
CA LEU A 308 -17.29 15.91 14.60
C LEU A 308 -16.69 16.05 16.01
N ARG A 309 -16.82 15.02 16.86
CA ARG A 309 -16.17 15.00 18.18
C ARG A 309 -14.66 15.08 18.06
N TRP A 310 -14.04 14.33 17.15
CA TRP A 310 -12.59 14.41 16.93
C TRP A 310 -12.16 15.78 16.42
N TYR A 311 -12.94 16.38 15.51
CA TYR A 311 -12.67 17.75 15.08
C TYR A 311 -12.66 18.73 16.27
N ASP A 312 -13.65 18.69 17.13
CA ASP A 312 -13.75 19.55 18.30
C ASP A 312 -12.57 19.32 19.26
N GLU A 313 -12.22 18.06 19.55
CA GLU A 313 -11.07 17.70 20.40
C GLU A 313 -9.73 18.19 19.82
N PHE A 314 -9.52 18.06 18.52
CA PHE A 314 -8.31 18.59 17.85
C PHE A 314 -8.27 20.12 17.89
N ASN A 315 -9.41 20.75 17.71
CA ASN A 315 -9.55 22.20 17.76
C ASN A 315 -9.21 22.74 19.18
N GLU A 316 -9.75 22.13 20.23
CA GLU A 316 -9.42 22.43 21.62
C GLU A 316 -7.95 22.16 21.95
N PHE A 317 -7.39 21.05 21.43
CA PHE A 317 -5.98 20.72 21.62
C PHE A 317 -5.04 21.78 21.06
N LEU A 318 -5.32 22.29 19.85
CA LEU A 318 -4.51 23.36 19.23
C LEU A 318 -4.47 24.61 20.10
N ASP A 319 -5.61 25.00 20.68
CA ASP A 319 -5.71 26.16 21.57
C ASP A 319 -5.02 25.91 22.92
N ALA A 320 -5.30 24.78 23.56
CA ALA A 320 -4.74 24.41 24.85
C ALA A 320 -3.21 24.28 24.83
N LYS A 321 -2.65 23.85 23.72
CA LYS A 321 -1.19 23.69 23.52
C LYS A 321 -0.54 24.89 22.85
N GLN A 322 -1.27 25.95 22.55
CA GLN A 322 -0.80 27.17 21.89
C GLN A 322 -0.12 26.89 20.54
N LEU A 323 -0.66 25.91 19.79
CA LEU A 323 -0.07 25.45 18.51
C LEU A 323 -0.58 26.20 17.27
N ARG A 324 -1.51 27.16 17.43
CA ARG A 324 -2.10 27.92 16.30
C ARG A 324 -1.08 28.73 15.48
N THR A 325 0.07 29.06 16.05
CA THR A 325 1.16 29.70 15.31
C THR A 325 1.86 28.76 14.32
N VAL A 326 1.76 27.46 14.55
CA VAL A 326 2.36 26.41 13.70
C VAL A 326 1.29 25.75 12.82
N TYR A 327 0.13 25.46 13.39
CA TYR A 327 -1.03 24.85 12.76
C TYR A 327 -2.23 25.78 12.95
N PRO A 328 -2.48 26.73 12.02
CA PRO A 328 -3.61 27.66 12.13
C PRO A 328 -4.97 26.98 12.22
N THR A 329 -5.15 25.90 11.46
CA THR A 329 -6.40 25.12 11.40
C THR A 329 -6.20 23.67 11.87
N VAL A 330 -7.29 22.97 12.10
CA VAL A 330 -7.27 21.51 12.36
C VAL A 330 -6.78 20.77 11.13
N ASP A 331 -7.12 21.25 9.93
CA ASP A 331 -6.68 20.64 8.68
C ASP A 331 -5.15 20.73 8.50
N ASP A 332 -4.51 21.87 8.87
CA ASP A 332 -3.06 22.02 8.83
C ASP A 332 -2.35 20.96 9.69
N LEU A 333 -2.88 20.68 10.89
CA LEU A 333 -2.35 19.63 11.76
C LEU A 333 -2.57 18.25 11.16
N CYS A 334 -3.77 17.95 10.66
CA CYS A 334 -4.09 16.67 10.03
C CYS A 334 -3.19 16.41 8.81
N VAL A 335 -2.98 17.40 7.96
CA VAL A 335 -2.09 17.31 6.79
C VAL A 335 -0.63 17.09 7.21
N ALA A 336 -0.14 17.79 8.23
CA ALA A 336 1.22 17.61 8.72
C ALA A 336 1.45 16.17 9.23
N MET A 337 0.49 15.61 10.00
CA MET A 337 0.53 14.21 10.43
C MET A 337 0.42 13.24 9.25
N GLY A 338 -0.46 13.54 8.28
CA GLY A 338 -0.59 12.80 7.03
C GLY A 338 0.69 12.78 6.21
N THR A 339 1.45 13.88 6.20
CA THR A 339 2.76 13.97 5.51
C THR A 339 3.75 12.96 6.08
N VAL A 340 3.86 12.85 7.41
CA VAL A 340 4.72 11.86 8.07
C VAL A 340 4.28 10.44 7.71
N SER A 341 2.97 10.17 7.71
CA SER A 341 2.41 8.88 7.28
C SER A 341 2.77 8.56 5.83
N TYR A 342 2.63 9.52 4.92
CA TYR A 342 2.90 9.34 3.49
C TYR A 342 4.38 9.11 3.19
N GLU A 343 5.28 9.84 3.84
CA GLU A 343 6.73 9.63 3.70
C GLU A 343 7.13 8.24 4.19
N HIS A 344 6.59 7.80 5.33
CA HIS A 344 6.85 6.45 5.85
C HIS A 344 6.31 5.38 4.90
N GLN A 345 5.06 5.51 4.46
CA GLN A 345 4.42 4.58 3.54
C GLN A 345 5.14 4.54 2.20
N GLY A 346 5.54 5.70 1.68
CA GLY A 346 6.30 5.80 0.44
C GLY A 346 7.63 5.04 0.50
N ARG A 347 8.36 5.15 1.60
CA ARG A 347 9.61 4.39 1.82
C ARG A 347 9.37 2.88 1.86
N LYS A 348 8.25 2.41 2.42
CA LYS A 348 7.85 1.00 2.38
C LYS A 348 7.54 0.55 0.95
N ILE A 349 6.76 1.33 0.21
CA ILE A 349 6.45 1.08 -1.20
C ILE A 349 7.73 0.97 -2.04
N GLU A 350 8.60 1.96 -1.93
CA GLU A 350 9.87 1.99 -2.64
C GLU A 350 10.68 0.75 -2.32
N SER A 351 10.70 0.41 -1.05
CA SER A 351 11.35 -0.76 -0.54
C SER A 351 10.80 -2.03 -1.23
N ALA A 352 9.49 -2.26 -1.42
CA ALA A 352 8.91 -3.39 -2.16
C ALA A 352 9.32 -3.39 -3.64
N ARG A 353 9.39 -2.22 -4.25
CA ARG A 353 9.68 -2.07 -5.66
C ARG A 353 11.14 -2.24 -6.04
N MET A 354 12.07 -2.01 -5.11
CA MET A 354 13.50 -2.24 -5.35
C MET A 354 13.85 -3.72 -5.48
N ASN A 355 13.04 -4.60 -4.91
CA ASN A 355 13.22 -6.04 -5.03
C ASN A 355 12.53 -6.55 -6.31
N ASN A 356 13.33 -6.99 -7.30
CA ASN A 356 12.77 -7.51 -8.56
C ASN A 356 11.94 -8.80 -8.39
N LEU A 357 11.96 -9.43 -7.21
CA LEU A 357 11.10 -10.57 -6.89
C LEU A 357 9.65 -10.16 -6.62
N THR A 358 9.40 -8.92 -6.18
CA THR A 358 8.07 -8.43 -5.86
C THR A 358 7.23 -8.23 -7.12
N ASP A 359 6.04 -8.81 -7.14
CA ASP A 359 5.07 -8.65 -8.23
C ASP A 359 3.87 -7.80 -7.83
N ALA A 360 3.58 -7.70 -6.53
CA ALA A 360 2.55 -6.83 -5.98
C ALA A 360 2.87 -6.38 -4.55
N TYR A 361 2.44 -5.17 -4.22
CA TYR A 361 2.25 -4.75 -2.85
C TYR A 361 0.85 -4.15 -2.67
N VAL A 362 0.28 -4.32 -1.51
CA VAL A 362 -1.04 -3.81 -1.15
C VAL A 362 -0.96 -3.09 0.19
N VAL A 363 -1.20 -1.78 0.17
CA VAL A 363 -1.22 -0.98 1.40
C VAL A 363 -2.44 -1.34 2.23
N ASN A 364 -2.24 -1.59 3.52
CA ASN A 364 -3.35 -1.73 4.45
C ASN A 364 -3.51 -0.40 5.24
N GLY A 365 -4.33 0.58 4.79
CA GLY A 365 -5.40 0.37 3.80
C GLY A 365 -5.63 1.60 2.94
N TRP A 366 -6.68 1.53 2.15
CA TRP A 366 -7.12 2.62 1.28
C TRP A 366 -7.80 3.73 2.08
N GLU A 367 -9.03 3.51 2.55
CA GLU A 367 -9.75 4.48 3.38
C GLU A 367 -9.56 4.24 4.88
N SER A 368 -9.50 5.32 5.65
CA SER A 368 -9.67 5.27 7.09
C SER A 368 -11.15 5.27 7.46
N GLU A 369 -11.49 4.37 8.34
CA GLU A 369 -12.82 4.25 8.90
C GLU A 369 -12.75 3.95 10.41
N LEU A 370 -13.84 4.16 11.13
CA LEU A 370 -13.82 4.14 12.61
C LEU A 370 -13.84 2.75 13.23
N THR A 371 -14.19 1.71 12.47
CA THR A 371 -14.44 0.39 13.03
C THR A 371 -13.25 -0.56 12.94
N GLU A 372 -12.42 -0.42 11.93
CA GLU A 372 -11.34 -1.38 11.69
C GLU A 372 -10.01 -0.74 11.26
N ASN A 373 -10.03 0.32 10.46
CA ASN A 373 -8.81 0.82 9.85
C ASN A 373 -8.59 2.32 10.01
N TYR A 374 -7.65 2.68 10.88
CA TYR A 374 -7.19 4.07 11.03
C TYR A 374 -6.01 4.42 10.11
N SER A 375 -5.43 3.43 9.44
CA SER A 375 -4.18 3.58 8.67
C SER A 375 -4.39 3.90 7.19
N GLY A 376 -5.63 4.10 6.73
CA GLY A 376 -5.93 4.45 5.35
C GLY A 376 -5.13 5.65 4.83
N ILE A 377 -4.69 5.57 3.57
CA ILE A 377 -3.99 6.66 2.89
C ILE A 377 -4.93 7.77 2.42
N VAL A 378 -6.21 7.50 2.36
CA VAL A 378 -7.28 8.51 2.23
C VAL A 378 -8.22 8.41 3.42
N ASP A 379 -9.09 9.39 3.59
CA ASP A 379 -10.17 9.32 4.58
C ASP A 379 -11.44 8.67 4.01
N CYS A 380 -12.50 8.58 4.81
CA CYS A 380 -13.75 7.96 4.39
C CYS A 380 -14.45 8.70 3.23
N PHE A 381 -14.22 10.00 3.05
CA PHE A 381 -14.69 10.80 1.92
C PHE A 381 -13.72 10.75 0.72
N ARG A 382 -12.66 9.92 0.79
CA ARG A 382 -11.61 9.76 -0.23
C ARG A 382 -10.75 11.03 -0.42
N TYR A 383 -10.66 11.90 0.57
CA TYR A 383 -9.65 12.96 0.56
C TYR A 383 -8.28 12.38 0.89
N PRO A 384 -7.24 12.69 0.10
CA PRO A 384 -5.85 12.39 0.47
C PRO A 384 -5.51 13.04 1.81
N LYS A 385 -4.87 12.31 2.70
CA LYS A 385 -4.49 12.82 4.03
C LYS A 385 -3.32 13.80 4.00
N SER A 386 -2.60 13.85 2.88
CA SER A 386 -1.55 14.84 2.58
C SER A 386 -1.46 15.04 1.08
N ASP A 387 -0.38 15.71 0.61
CA ASP A 387 -0.12 15.89 -0.81
C ASP A 387 0.07 14.52 -1.50
N PRO A 388 -0.78 14.15 -2.47
CA PRO A 388 -0.66 12.90 -3.21
C PRO A 388 0.71 12.70 -3.87
N ALA A 389 1.39 13.78 -4.25
CA ALA A 389 2.69 13.73 -4.90
C ALA A 389 3.75 13.00 -4.05
N ILE A 390 3.60 12.99 -2.72
CA ILE A 390 4.52 12.31 -1.81
C ILE A 390 4.50 10.79 -2.07
N ILE A 391 3.33 10.16 -2.11
CA ILE A 391 3.21 8.71 -2.42
C ILE A 391 3.47 8.46 -3.91
N ALA A 392 2.92 9.31 -4.80
CA ALA A 392 3.08 9.18 -6.24
C ALA A 392 4.55 9.16 -6.66
N ARG A 393 5.41 9.90 -5.96
CA ARG A 393 6.87 9.89 -6.18
C ARG A 393 7.44 8.47 -6.12
N TYR A 394 7.02 7.67 -5.15
CA TYR A 394 7.49 6.30 -4.95
C TYR A 394 6.80 5.29 -5.89
N ASN A 395 5.73 5.71 -6.57
CA ASN A 395 4.95 4.91 -7.53
C ASN A 395 5.30 5.20 -9.00
N GLN A 396 6.24 6.10 -9.28
CA GLN A 396 6.66 6.40 -10.65
C GLN A 396 7.19 5.14 -11.34
N PRO A 397 6.90 4.95 -12.64
CA PRO A 397 7.36 3.77 -13.39
C PRO A 397 8.85 3.81 -13.73
N LEU A 398 9.50 4.97 -13.56
CA LEU A 398 10.93 5.15 -13.80
C LEU A 398 11.51 6.21 -12.88
N TYR A 399 12.38 5.82 -11.95
CA TYR A 399 13.12 6.76 -11.10
C TYR A 399 14.32 6.08 -10.43
N VAL A 400 15.22 6.88 -9.85
CA VAL A 400 16.32 6.38 -9.02
C VAL A 400 15.87 6.39 -7.56
N ALA A 401 15.74 5.24 -6.94
CA ALA A 401 15.53 5.14 -5.50
C ALA A 401 16.85 5.42 -4.78
N VAL A 402 16.83 6.42 -3.89
CA VAL A 402 17.97 6.83 -3.07
C VAL A 402 17.73 6.33 -1.66
N LYS A 403 18.48 5.30 -1.23
CA LYS A 403 18.23 4.61 0.04
C LYS A 403 19.28 4.94 1.08
N THR A 404 18.97 5.95 1.87
CA THR A 404 19.80 6.29 3.03
C THR A 404 19.61 5.27 4.14
N ARG A 405 20.73 4.77 4.70
CA ARG A 405 20.70 3.85 5.85
C ARG A 405 20.46 4.58 7.17
N GLN A 406 20.58 5.89 7.17
CA GLN A 406 20.38 6.77 8.32
C GLN A 406 19.66 8.03 7.85
N GLN A 407 18.57 8.38 8.50
CA GLN A 407 17.82 9.61 8.18
C GLN A 407 18.25 10.80 9.03
N VAL A 408 18.96 10.53 10.13
CA VAL A 408 19.54 11.56 11.00
C VAL A 408 21.02 11.30 11.10
N ALA A 409 21.83 12.29 10.85
CA ALA A 409 23.28 12.17 10.88
C ALA A 409 23.95 13.38 11.55
N ALA A 410 25.13 13.17 12.11
CA ALA A 410 25.92 14.26 12.67
C ALA A 410 26.40 15.19 11.54
N ALA A 411 26.27 16.50 11.75
CA ALA A 411 26.81 17.52 10.86
C ALA A 411 28.34 17.32 10.68
N GLY A 412 28.79 17.36 9.42
CA GLY A 412 30.18 17.10 9.07
C GLY A 412 30.59 15.62 9.10
N GLY A 413 29.66 14.70 9.37
CA GLY A 413 29.88 13.25 9.30
C GLY A 413 29.63 12.67 7.91
N GLU A 414 29.31 11.39 7.86
CA GLU A 414 28.97 10.66 6.64
C GLU A 414 27.71 9.80 6.83
N VAL A 415 26.95 9.60 5.74
CA VAL A 415 25.89 8.59 5.65
C VAL A 415 26.20 7.59 4.55
N THR A 416 25.73 6.36 4.73
CA THR A 416 25.84 5.33 3.70
C THR A 416 24.55 5.28 2.90
N VAL A 417 24.67 5.28 1.57
CA VAL A 417 23.53 5.33 0.65
C VAL A 417 23.69 4.28 -0.44
N ASP A 418 22.57 3.62 -0.75
CA ASP A 418 22.47 2.69 -1.87
C ASP A 418 21.53 3.27 -2.92
N PHE A 419 21.82 3.04 -4.20
CA PHE A 419 21.07 3.58 -5.32
C PHE A 419 20.50 2.46 -6.16
N TYR A 420 19.19 2.47 -6.36
CA TYR A 420 18.47 1.52 -7.18
C TYR A 420 17.81 2.21 -8.37
N LEU A 421 17.63 1.48 -9.44
CA LEU A 421 16.79 1.89 -10.57
C LEU A 421 15.46 1.15 -10.49
N ILE A 422 14.37 1.89 -10.38
CA ILE A 422 13.02 1.39 -10.66
C ILE A 422 12.77 1.64 -12.15
N ASN A 423 12.44 0.57 -12.90
CA ASN A 423 12.46 0.61 -14.37
C ASN A 423 11.35 -0.24 -15.01
N GLU A 424 10.13 0.25 -14.99
CA GLU A 424 8.99 -0.33 -15.72
C GLU A 424 8.91 0.22 -17.18
N LYS A 425 9.85 1.10 -17.58
CA LYS A 425 9.93 1.74 -18.92
C LYS A 425 11.00 1.15 -19.81
N ASN A 426 11.63 0.05 -19.39
CA ASN A 426 12.60 -0.69 -20.20
C ASN A 426 13.83 0.14 -20.64
N VAL A 427 14.33 1.02 -19.78
CA VAL A 427 15.62 1.71 -20.00
C VAL A 427 16.74 0.68 -19.97
N ARG A 428 17.68 0.72 -20.94
CA ARG A 428 18.75 -0.28 -21.13
C ARG A 428 20.11 0.33 -21.43
N GLY A 429 21.15 -0.44 -21.07
CA GLY A 429 22.53 -0.19 -21.44
C GLY A 429 23.27 0.75 -20.50
N LYS A 430 24.40 1.27 -20.95
CA LYS A 430 25.33 2.08 -20.13
C LYS A 430 24.78 3.46 -19.84
N HIS A 431 24.94 3.88 -18.59
CA HIS A 431 24.52 5.16 -18.05
C HIS A 431 25.53 5.66 -17.02
N GLN A 432 25.44 6.94 -16.70
CA GLN A 432 26.17 7.56 -15.58
C GLN A 432 25.19 7.96 -14.49
N LEU A 433 25.47 7.56 -13.26
CA LEU A 433 24.76 8.02 -12.07
C LEU A 433 25.56 9.16 -11.43
N LYS A 434 25.01 10.39 -11.49
CA LYS A 434 25.58 11.58 -10.87
C LYS A 434 24.91 11.85 -9.54
N ILE A 435 25.69 12.00 -8.48
CA ILE A 435 25.20 12.16 -7.11
C ILE A 435 25.63 13.52 -6.58
N SER A 436 24.70 14.23 -5.95
CA SER A 436 24.95 15.51 -5.28
C SER A 436 24.18 15.60 -3.97
N VAL A 437 24.62 16.49 -3.08
CA VAL A 437 23.94 16.85 -1.84
C VAL A 437 23.62 18.34 -1.85
N THR A 438 22.38 18.68 -1.52
CA THR A 438 21.97 20.07 -1.29
C THR A 438 21.78 20.28 0.21
N ASP A 439 22.42 21.28 0.78
CA ASP A 439 22.28 21.61 2.20
C ASP A 439 21.00 22.41 2.50
N SER A 440 20.75 22.69 3.78
CA SER A 440 19.61 23.49 4.24
C SER A 440 19.60 24.95 3.77
N GLN A 441 20.72 25.43 3.22
CA GLN A 441 20.88 26.78 2.66
C GLN A 441 20.75 26.79 1.14
N GLY A 442 20.60 25.62 0.50
CA GLY A 442 20.51 25.49 -0.96
C GLY A 442 21.86 25.35 -1.68
N ASN A 443 22.98 25.22 -0.96
CA ASN A 443 24.26 24.98 -1.59
C ASN A 443 24.35 23.52 -2.06
N ILE A 444 24.82 23.34 -3.30
CA ILE A 444 24.96 22.02 -3.93
C ILE A 444 26.42 21.59 -3.91
N THR A 445 26.67 20.40 -3.40
CA THR A 445 27.99 19.75 -3.42
C THR A 445 27.90 18.48 -4.27
N GLU A 446 28.71 18.39 -5.31
CA GLU A 446 28.85 17.18 -6.10
C GLU A 446 29.62 16.10 -5.30
N VAL A 447 29.04 14.89 -5.22
CA VAL A 447 29.64 13.77 -4.51
C VAL A 447 30.46 12.89 -5.45
N GLY A 448 29.91 12.58 -6.63
CA GLY A 448 30.62 11.76 -7.61
C GLY A 448 29.74 11.34 -8.79
N THR A 449 30.41 10.72 -9.75
CA THR A 449 29.78 10.10 -10.94
C THR A 449 30.20 8.63 -11.01
N TYR A 450 29.23 7.75 -11.19
CA TYR A 450 29.41 6.30 -11.21
C TYR A 450 28.92 5.73 -12.56
N GLU A 451 29.77 4.95 -13.23
CA GLU A 451 29.35 4.20 -14.40
C GLU A 451 28.44 3.06 -13.99
N THR A 452 27.28 2.97 -14.64
CA THR A 452 26.27 1.96 -14.34
C THR A 452 25.70 1.37 -15.64
N GLU A 453 25.02 0.24 -15.52
CA GLU A 453 24.33 -0.38 -16.64
C GLU A 453 22.92 -0.77 -16.23
N ALA A 454 21.93 -0.25 -16.96
CA ALA A 454 20.53 -0.61 -16.77
C ALA A 454 20.23 -1.89 -17.54
N ALA A 455 19.78 -2.93 -16.84
CA ALA A 455 19.45 -4.24 -17.43
C ALA A 455 18.25 -4.15 -18.38
N GLY A 456 17.24 -3.40 -18.01
CA GLY A 456 15.99 -3.29 -18.77
C GLY A 456 15.20 -4.60 -18.82
N GLY A 457 14.36 -4.74 -19.83
CA GLY A 457 13.49 -5.90 -19.95
C GLY A 457 12.50 -5.99 -18.81
N GLU A 458 12.50 -7.12 -18.15
CA GLU A 458 11.62 -7.41 -17.01
C GLU A 458 12.32 -7.22 -15.66
N VAL A 459 13.47 -6.57 -15.62
CA VAL A 459 14.14 -6.18 -14.37
C VAL A 459 13.59 -4.83 -13.94
N TYR A 460 12.61 -4.84 -13.02
CA TYR A 460 11.91 -3.64 -12.55
C TYR A 460 12.56 -2.98 -11.35
N GLY A 461 13.30 -3.74 -10.53
CA GLY A 461 14.11 -3.23 -9.44
C GLY A 461 15.55 -3.70 -9.59
N GLN A 462 16.51 -2.78 -9.68
CA GLN A 462 17.93 -3.09 -9.90
C GLN A 462 18.82 -2.24 -9.02
N LEU A 463 19.72 -2.88 -8.25
CA LEU A 463 20.80 -2.17 -7.56
C LEU A 463 21.80 -1.64 -8.59
N LEU A 464 22.02 -0.33 -8.62
CA LEU A 464 23.00 0.33 -9.49
C LEU A 464 24.35 0.47 -8.78
N VAL A 465 24.35 1.08 -7.59
CA VAL A 465 25.55 1.36 -6.80
C VAL A 465 25.22 1.18 -5.33
N LYS A 466 26.09 0.53 -4.56
CA LYS A 466 25.92 0.32 -3.13
C LYS A 466 27.04 0.93 -2.31
N ASP A 467 26.77 1.11 -1.01
CA ASP A 467 27.74 1.50 0.00
C ASP A 467 28.43 2.85 -0.26
N VAL A 468 27.76 3.76 -0.99
CA VAL A 468 28.30 5.09 -1.27
C VAL A 468 28.35 5.91 0.01
N LYS A 469 29.53 6.42 0.35
CA LYS A 469 29.73 7.34 1.47
C LYS A 469 29.46 8.76 1.02
N ILE A 470 28.46 9.38 1.61
CA ILE A 470 28.01 10.71 1.29
C ILE A 470 28.34 11.65 2.45
N PRO A 471 29.12 12.71 2.23
CA PRO A 471 29.43 13.67 3.27
C PRO A 471 28.16 14.42 3.68
N VAL A 472 27.93 14.53 4.99
CA VAL A 472 26.85 15.31 5.55
C VAL A 472 27.29 16.76 5.70
N PRO A 473 26.56 17.73 5.13
CA PRO A 473 26.89 19.14 5.26
C PRO A 473 27.06 19.57 6.73
N ALA A 474 28.04 20.44 6.99
CA ALA A 474 28.29 20.97 8.34
C ALA A 474 27.18 21.92 8.82
N ALA A 475 26.41 22.49 7.91
CA ALA A 475 25.20 23.23 8.24
C ALA A 475 24.14 22.26 8.77
N GLY A 476 23.62 22.52 9.95
CA GLY A 476 22.48 21.74 10.48
C GLY A 476 21.22 21.97 9.66
N GLY A 477 20.26 21.04 9.75
CA GLY A 477 18.98 21.14 9.06
C GLY A 477 18.79 20.06 7.99
N LEU A 478 17.71 20.18 7.21
CA LEU A 478 17.35 19.21 6.19
C LEU A 478 18.31 19.31 5.00
N CYS A 479 18.89 18.18 4.61
CA CYS A 479 19.78 18.05 3.46
C CYS A 479 19.19 17.03 2.49
N ARG A 480 19.27 17.34 1.18
CA ARG A 480 18.76 16.45 0.13
C ARG A 480 19.88 15.76 -0.63
N ILE A 481 19.87 14.44 -0.62
CA ILE A 481 20.74 13.61 -1.47
C ILE A 481 19.99 13.36 -2.77
N GLN A 482 20.55 13.82 -3.89
CA GLN A 482 19.95 13.71 -5.20
C GLN A 482 20.80 12.83 -6.10
N ALA A 483 20.13 12.00 -6.90
CA ALA A 483 20.75 11.18 -7.94
C ALA A 483 20.13 11.48 -9.30
N LYS A 484 20.96 11.56 -10.35
CA LYS A 484 20.56 11.74 -11.74
C LYS A 484 21.15 10.63 -12.57
N LEU A 485 20.30 9.80 -13.18
CA LEU A 485 20.73 8.81 -14.15
C LEU A 485 20.80 9.50 -15.53
N CYS A 486 21.98 9.50 -16.13
CA CYS A 486 22.23 10.20 -17.38
C CYS A 486 22.67 9.21 -18.47
N LYS A 487 22.23 9.43 -19.69
CA LYS A 487 22.76 8.80 -20.88
C LYS A 487 23.40 9.87 -21.74
N GLU A 488 24.71 9.77 -21.92
CA GLU A 488 25.50 10.86 -22.54
C GLU A 488 25.29 12.16 -21.75
N ASN A 489 24.75 13.22 -22.36
CA ASN A 489 24.49 14.51 -21.72
C ASN A 489 23.02 14.70 -21.30
N SER A 490 22.16 13.72 -21.50
CA SER A 490 20.72 13.81 -21.22
C SER A 490 20.36 13.11 -19.92
N VAL A 491 19.58 13.79 -19.05
CA VAL A 491 19.02 13.17 -17.86
C VAL A 491 17.87 12.24 -18.27
N VAL A 492 18.00 10.96 -17.94
CA VAL A 492 16.98 9.93 -18.19
C VAL A 492 15.94 9.93 -17.09
N THR A 493 16.40 9.95 -15.84
CA THR A 493 15.55 10.04 -14.67
C THR A 493 16.33 10.51 -13.45
N THR A 494 15.60 10.86 -12.39
CA THR A 494 16.18 11.36 -11.15
C THR A 494 15.55 10.67 -9.95
N GLY A 495 16.12 10.89 -8.77
CA GLY A 495 15.53 10.55 -7.50
C GLY A 495 16.23 11.26 -6.36
N TYR A 496 15.64 11.24 -5.17
CA TYR A 496 16.22 11.84 -4.00
C TYR A 496 15.72 11.21 -2.71
N ASP A 497 16.50 11.38 -1.65
CA ASP A 497 16.06 11.17 -0.27
C ASP A 497 16.60 12.29 0.61
N ASP A 498 15.89 12.58 1.69
CA ASP A 498 16.23 13.65 2.61
C ASP A 498 16.80 13.09 3.91
N ILE A 499 17.83 13.74 4.44
CA ILE A 499 18.46 13.44 5.73
C ILE A 499 18.45 14.69 6.61
N LEU A 500 18.34 14.51 7.92
CA LEU A 500 18.49 15.59 8.89
C LEU A 500 19.92 15.64 9.40
N SER A 501 20.65 16.72 9.07
CA SER A 501 21.96 17.03 9.64
C SER A 501 21.80 17.69 11.00
N VAL A 502 22.36 17.10 12.05
CA VAL A 502 22.24 17.59 13.42
C VAL A 502 23.61 17.98 13.97
N ASN A 503 23.73 19.23 14.38
CA ASN A 503 24.92 19.68 15.09
C ASN A 503 24.82 19.30 16.58
N LEU A 504 25.39 18.16 16.94
CA LEU A 504 25.39 17.67 18.31
C LEU A 504 26.38 18.40 19.24
N ALA A 505 27.28 19.19 18.69
CA ALA A 505 28.29 19.89 19.49
C ALA A 505 27.74 21.15 20.18
N SER A 506 26.66 21.74 19.65
CA SER A 506 26.09 22.99 20.16
C SER A 506 24.98 22.83 21.19
N ASN A 507 24.42 21.63 21.32
CA ASN A 507 23.29 21.37 22.23
C ASN A 507 23.69 20.39 23.33
N MET A 508 24.13 20.94 24.47
CA MET A 508 24.29 20.13 25.68
C MET A 508 22.92 19.99 26.36
N LEU A 509 22.54 18.76 26.66
CA LEU A 509 21.38 18.51 27.50
C LEU A 509 21.61 19.13 28.89
N ASP A 510 20.63 19.87 29.36
CA ASP A 510 20.64 20.50 30.67
C ASP A 510 19.90 19.64 31.68
N GLY A 511 20.23 19.81 32.96
CA GLY A 511 19.60 19.10 34.06
C GLY A 511 20.15 17.69 34.33
N LYS A 512 19.72 17.15 35.46
CA LYS A 512 20.08 15.83 35.94
C LYS A 512 19.32 14.75 35.17
N GLY A 513 20.02 13.87 34.47
CA GLY A 513 19.39 12.84 33.64
C GLY A 513 19.89 11.44 33.90
N ALA A 514 19.11 10.46 33.49
CA ALA A 514 19.48 9.07 33.50
C ALA A 514 19.14 8.38 32.19
N VAL A 515 19.85 7.31 31.91
CA VAL A 515 19.61 6.43 30.75
C VAL A 515 19.16 5.06 31.22
N TRP A 516 18.07 4.59 30.67
CA TRP A 516 17.59 3.23 30.88
C TRP A 516 17.83 2.41 29.61
N GLU A 517 18.87 1.61 29.63
CA GLU A 517 19.31 0.79 28.50
C GLU A 517 19.83 -0.58 28.95
N ASP A 518 19.89 -1.53 28.03
CA ASP A 518 20.65 -2.78 28.23
C ASP A 518 22.12 -2.54 27.81
N GLY A 519 22.99 -2.35 28.78
CA GLY A 519 24.39 -1.98 28.55
C GLY A 519 24.68 -0.51 28.88
N ASN A 520 25.54 0.15 28.14
CA ASN A 520 25.97 1.52 28.38
C ASN A 520 26.28 2.30 27.09
N ALA A 521 25.73 1.88 25.97
CA ALA A 521 26.01 2.49 24.67
C ALA A 521 25.54 3.95 24.59
N LEU A 522 24.29 4.20 24.99
CA LEU A 522 23.70 5.54 24.98
C LEU A 522 24.31 6.41 26.09
N GLN A 523 24.56 5.84 27.28
CA GLN A 523 25.26 6.56 28.33
C GLN A 523 26.66 7.00 27.88
N ASN A 524 27.39 6.14 27.18
CA ASN A 524 28.71 6.49 26.62
C ASN A 524 28.60 7.53 25.50
N PHE A 525 27.60 7.45 24.66
CA PHE A 525 27.32 8.45 23.62
C PHE A 525 27.05 9.83 24.20
N LEU A 526 26.35 9.89 25.35
CA LEU A 526 26.01 11.14 26.01
C LEU A 526 27.15 11.78 26.80
N LYS A 527 28.27 11.06 27.02
CA LYS A 527 29.45 11.65 27.69
C LYS A 527 29.93 12.89 26.97
N GLY A 528 30.02 13.99 27.68
CA GLY A 528 30.39 15.30 27.13
C GLY A 528 29.32 16.02 26.31
N LYS A 529 28.08 15.48 26.25
CA LYS A 529 26.91 16.10 25.61
C LYS A 529 25.86 16.54 26.62
N THR A 530 26.14 16.42 27.88
CA THR A 530 25.30 16.83 29.00
C THR A 530 26.10 17.68 29.96
N LYS A 531 25.47 18.66 30.61
CA LYS A 531 26.11 19.51 31.61
C LYS A 531 26.44 18.75 32.88
N GLU A 532 25.59 17.79 33.24
CA GLU A 532 25.80 16.90 34.38
C GLU A 532 26.14 15.47 33.93
N ALA A 533 26.73 14.68 34.81
CA ALA A 533 27.02 13.30 34.52
C ALA A 533 25.73 12.49 34.40
N VAL A 534 25.61 11.73 33.33
CA VAL A 534 24.44 10.87 33.08
C VAL A 534 24.60 9.55 33.83
N ALA A 535 23.64 9.26 34.69
CA ALA A 535 23.59 7.99 35.43
C ALA A 535 22.89 6.89 34.63
N ALA A 536 23.19 5.61 34.94
CA ALA A 536 22.27 4.54 34.60
C ALA A 536 20.98 4.70 35.45
N TYR A 537 19.81 4.43 34.84
CA TYR A 537 18.56 4.58 35.58
C TYR A 537 18.43 3.49 36.67
N GLU A 538 18.17 3.95 37.88
CA GLU A 538 17.83 3.14 39.06
C GLU A 538 16.68 3.82 39.82
N ASP A 539 15.82 3.04 40.46
CA ASP A 539 14.61 3.55 41.13
C ASP A 539 14.89 4.54 42.29
N ASN A 540 16.12 4.67 42.73
CA ASN A 540 16.54 5.48 43.87
C ASN A 540 17.29 6.78 43.52
N LEU A 541 17.36 7.16 42.24
CA LEU A 541 18.14 8.32 41.80
C LEU A 541 17.63 9.68 42.25
N GLY A 542 16.45 9.72 42.91
CA GLY A 542 15.81 10.95 43.28
C GLY A 542 15.20 11.70 42.10
N LYS A 543 15.00 13.01 42.20
CA LYS A 543 14.39 13.80 41.14
C LYS A 543 15.33 13.88 39.93
N LEU A 544 14.81 13.49 38.76
CA LEU A 544 15.46 13.63 37.47
C LEU A 544 14.71 14.67 36.64
N ASP A 545 15.43 15.43 35.84
CA ASP A 545 14.86 16.37 34.89
C ASP A 545 14.50 15.69 33.57
N TRP A 546 15.21 14.58 33.24
CA TRP A 546 14.93 13.76 32.05
C TRP A 546 15.39 12.31 32.22
N ILE A 547 14.73 11.40 31.49
CA ILE A 547 15.13 10.00 31.35
C ILE A 547 15.13 9.65 29.85
N MET A 548 16.22 9.06 29.36
CA MET A 548 16.26 8.46 28.03
C MET A 548 16.08 6.96 28.15
N VAL A 549 15.08 6.42 27.44
CA VAL A 549 14.78 4.99 27.42
C VAL A 549 15.23 4.42 26.08
N ALA A 550 16.27 3.60 26.09
CA ALA A 550 16.82 2.91 24.92
C ALA A 550 16.72 1.37 25.03
N ARG A 551 15.80 0.91 25.86
CA ARG A 551 15.53 -0.50 26.07
C ARG A 551 14.24 -0.91 25.40
N PRO A 552 14.24 -1.89 24.46
CA PRO A 552 13.00 -2.42 23.96
C PRO A 552 12.22 -3.10 25.09
N PRO A 553 10.88 -2.90 25.17
CA PRO A 553 10.07 -3.58 26.17
C PRO A 553 10.17 -5.10 25.95
N LYS A 554 10.64 -5.85 26.94
CA LYS A 554 10.54 -7.31 26.90
C LYS A 554 9.09 -7.73 27.06
N LYS A 555 8.69 -8.77 26.35
CA LYS A 555 7.30 -9.22 26.22
C LYS A 555 6.62 -9.57 27.56
N ASP A 556 7.40 -9.81 28.59
CA ASP A 556 7.02 -10.19 29.95
C ASP A 556 7.26 -9.08 31.01
N GLN A 557 7.80 -7.96 30.58
CA GLN A 557 8.03 -6.78 31.39
C GLN A 557 7.32 -5.58 30.77
N LEU A 558 6.06 -5.40 31.10
CA LEU A 558 5.44 -4.08 31.08
C LEU A 558 6.10 -3.24 32.19
N THR A 559 7.36 -2.92 32.00
CA THR A 559 8.04 -1.97 32.84
C THR A 559 7.57 -0.60 32.42
N MET A 560 6.53 -0.13 33.04
CA MET A 560 6.24 1.29 33.04
C MET A 560 7.46 1.99 33.61
N VAL A 561 8.04 2.92 32.84
CA VAL A 561 8.89 3.95 33.45
C VAL A 561 8.07 4.51 34.61
N PRO A 562 8.57 4.51 35.85
CA PRO A 562 7.80 5.02 36.98
C PRO A 562 7.38 6.45 36.65
N MET A 563 6.08 6.64 36.41
CA MET A 563 5.52 7.96 36.02
C MET A 563 5.87 9.04 37.05
N GLU A 564 6.17 8.63 38.28
CA GLU A 564 6.64 9.49 39.34
C GLU A 564 8.01 10.13 39.06
N ALA A 565 8.89 9.44 38.33
CA ALA A 565 10.19 9.99 37.90
C ALA A 565 10.05 11.04 36.78
N LEU A 566 8.94 10.99 36.02
CA LEU A 566 8.66 11.92 34.91
C LEU A 566 7.75 13.08 35.33
N ARG A 567 7.23 13.10 36.57
CA ARG A 567 6.40 14.19 37.04
C ARG A 567 7.26 15.39 37.45
N SER A 568 6.92 16.55 36.91
CA SER A 568 7.46 17.82 37.42
C SER A 568 7.08 18.03 38.88
N ALA A 569 7.76 18.95 39.59
CA ALA A 569 7.47 19.31 40.97
C ALA A 569 5.99 19.71 41.19
N ASP A 570 5.28 20.08 40.13
CA ASP A 570 3.88 20.52 40.13
C ASP A 570 2.90 19.36 39.84
N GLY A 571 3.36 18.10 39.75
CA GLY A 571 2.53 16.92 39.49
C GLY A 571 2.01 16.82 38.05
N LYS A 572 2.52 17.66 37.12
CA LYS A 572 2.21 17.59 35.67
C LYS A 572 3.20 16.66 34.96
N PRO A 573 2.74 15.91 33.94
CA PRO A 573 3.62 15.04 33.16
C PRO A 573 4.69 15.80 32.40
#